data_eb39d664548f37c97ab6123af2318345
#
_entry.id   eb39d664548f37c97ab6123af2318345
#
_cell.length_a   1.000
_cell.length_b   1.000
_cell.length_c   1.000
_cell.angle_alpha   90.00
_cell.angle_beta   90.00
_cell.angle_gamma   90.00
#
_symmetry.space_group_name_H-M   'P 1'
#
loop_
_entity.id
_entity.type
_entity.pdbx_description
1 polymer ?
#
loop_
_entity_poly.entity_id
_entity_poly.type
_entity_poly.pdbx_seq_one_letter_code
_entity_poly.pdbx_strand_id
1 'polypeptide(L)'
;MKKQYILFDFDGVIVNTEPQNAHYLQETLKSFGVYMDHEELKGFIGVNSREKILHYLSRSKESVSWEMYQKRRKEMGNTYENDAICPMPGLQELFQWMKERNLKAGLVTSTSAKYIITALNRIKMTDYFSVIVCGDMCEKRKPYPDGYLKAIQLLQAEKD
;
A
#
# COMPACT_ATOMS: atom_id res chain seq x y z
N MET A 1 -8.32 5.97 -30.20
CA MET A 1 -6.88 6.08 -29.87
C MET A 1 -6.38 4.78 -29.25
N LYS A 2 -5.14 4.36 -29.52
CA LYS A 2 -4.58 3.13 -28.95
C LYS A 2 -3.94 3.50 -27.60
N LYS A 3 -4.45 2.98 -26.48
CA LYS A 3 -3.86 3.19 -25.16
C LYS A 3 -2.43 2.63 -25.15
N GLN A 4 -1.48 3.37 -24.56
CA GLN A 4 -0.06 3.02 -24.57
C GLN A 4 0.47 2.64 -23.19
N TYR A 5 -0.33 2.82 -22.13
CA TYR A 5 0.06 2.57 -20.74
C TYR A 5 -1.12 2.17 -19.88
N ILE A 6 -0.79 1.51 -18.76
CA ILE A 6 -1.72 1.21 -17.67
C ILE A 6 -1.06 1.70 -16.37
N LEU A 7 -1.81 2.42 -15.54
CA LEU A 7 -1.37 2.85 -14.22
C LEU A 7 -2.00 1.95 -13.16
N PHE A 8 -1.15 1.40 -12.31
CA PHE A 8 -1.52 0.49 -11.24
C PHE A 8 -1.42 1.17 -9.88
N ASP A 9 -2.28 0.84 -8.95
CA ASP A 9 -2.02 1.02 -7.53
C ASP A 9 -1.15 -0.14 -7.01
N PHE A 10 -0.60 -0.02 -5.81
CA PHE A 10 0.19 -1.09 -5.19
C PHE A 10 -0.66 -1.96 -4.26
N ASP A 11 -1.21 -1.34 -3.20
CA ASP A 11 -1.91 -2.03 -2.12
C ASP A 11 -3.26 -2.59 -2.61
N GLY A 12 -3.43 -3.90 -2.49
CA GLY A 12 -4.62 -4.60 -2.98
C GLY A 12 -4.69 -4.81 -4.50
N VAL A 13 -3.70 -4.31 -5.28
CA VAL A 13 -3.64 -4.45 -6.74
C VAL A 13 -2.40 -5.23 -7.19
N ILE A 14 -1.22 -4.80 -6.79
CA ILE A 14 0.03 -5.54 -7.06
C ILE A 14 0.26 -6.59 -5.98
N VAL A 15 0.05 -6.25 -4.71
CA VAL A 15 0.20 -7.12 -3.55
C VAL A 15 -1.04 -7.02 -2.68
N ASN A 16 -1.54 -8.15 -2.18
CA ASN A 16 -2.55 -8.15 -1.12
C ASN A 16 -1.88 -7.85 0.23
N THR A 17 -1.83 -6.57 0.60
CA THR A 17 -1.21 -6.12 1.85
C THR A 17 -2.16 -6.19 3.05
N GLU A 18 -3.46 -6.37 2.84
CA GLU A 18 -4.48 -6.31 3.89
C GLU A 18 -4.30 -7.36 5.01
N PRO A 19 -4.00 -8.65 4.74
CA PRO A 19 -3.80 -9.63 5.81
C PRO A 19 -2.65 -9.25 6.75
N GLN A 20 -1.55 -8.75 6.19
CA GLN A 20 -0.39 -8.34 6.98
C GLN A 20 -0.66 -7.06 7.76
N ASN A 21 -1.36 -6.11 7.16
CA ASN A 21 -1.78 -4.87 7.84
C ASN A 21 -2.71 -5.19 9.02
N ALA A 22 -3.68 -6.07 8.83
CA ALA A 22 -4.60 -6.52 9.90
C ALA A 22 -3.84 -7.25 11.02
N HIS A 23 -2.89 -8.13 10.67
CA HIS A 23 -2.05 -8.81 11.65
C HIS A 23 -1.27 -7.82 12.51
N TYR A 24 -0.55 -6.88 11.91
CA TYR A 24 0.24 -5.89 12.65
C TYR A 24 -0.62 -4.94 13.48
N LEU A 25 -1.82 -4.56 12.99
CA LEU A 25 -2.78 -3.78 13.76
C LEU A 25 -3.23 -4.55 15.00
N GLN A 26 -3.64 -5.80 14.82
CA GLN A 26 -4.09 -6.65 15.92
C GLN A 26 -3.01 -6.86 16.98
N GLU A 27 -1.78 -7.19 16.57
CA GLU A 27 -0.68 -7.38 17.51
C GLU A 27 -0.30 -6.09 18.26
N THR A 28 -0.36 -4.95 17.56
CA THR A 28 -0.14 -3.64 18.21
C THR A 28 -1.20 -3.37 19.27
N LEU A 29 -2.48 -3.55 18.96
CA LEU A 29 -3.57 -3.32 19.89
C LEU A 29 -3.53 -4.31 21.08
N LYS A 30 -3.24 -5.58 20.84
CA LYS A 30 -3.04 -6.60 21.88
C LYS A 30 -1.95 -6.21 22.88
N SER A 31 -0.88 -5.57 22.42
CA SER A 31 0.21 -5.12 23.31
C SER A 31 -0.24 -4.05 24.30
N PHE A 32 -1.38 -3.41 24.06
CA PHE A 32 -2.07 -2.47 24.97
C PHE A 32 -3.29 -3.08 25.65
N GLY A 33 -3.44 -4.42 25.61
CA GLY A 33 -4.57 -5.13 26.21
C GLY A 33 -5.90 -4.98 25.46
N VAL A 34 -5.88 -4.49 24.22
CA VAL A 34 -7.06 -4.32 23.37
C VAL A 34 -7.14 -5.47 22.37
N TYR A 35 -8.23 -6.23 22.45
CA TYR A 35 -8.51 -7.37 21.57
C TYR A 35 -9.64 -7.00 20.61
N MET A 36 -9.46 -7.37 19.35
CA MET A 36 -10.45 -7.18 18.29
C MET A 36 -10.90 -8.54 17.78
N ASP A 37 -12.18 -8.68 17.53
CA ASP A 37 -12.70 -9.84 16.83
C ASP A 37 -12.49 -9.72 15.30
N HIS A 38 -12.90 -10.77 14.58
CA HIS A 38 -12.70 -10.82 13.13
C HIS A 38 -13.49 -9.76 12.37
N GLU A 39 -14.71 -9.44 12.80
CA GLU A 39 -15.56 -8.44 12.15
C GLU A 39 -15.05 -7.02 12.42
N GLU A 40 -14.56 -6.76 13.63
CA GLU A 40 -13.91 -5.50 13.97
C GLU A 40 -12.64 -5.27 13.10
N LEU A 41 -11.81 -6.31 12.91
CA LEU A 41 -10.63 -6.25 12.03
C LEU A 41 -11.00 -6.01 10.57
N LYS A 42 -12.02 -6.68 10.05
CA LYS A 42 -12.53 -6.44 8.70
C LYS A 42 -12.90 -4.98 8.47
N GLY A 43 -13.45 -4.34 9.48
CA GLY A 43 -13.80 -2.93 9.41
C GLY A 43 -12.61 -1.98 9.21
N PHE A 44 -11.37 -2.46 9.33
CA PHE A 44 -10.16 -1.67 9.04
C PHE A 44 -9.61 -1.89 7.62
N ILE A 45 -10.15 -2.83 6.84
CA ILE A 45 -9.71 -3.06 5.46
C ILE A 45 -9.92 -1.78 4.65
N GLY A 46 -8.83 -1.27 4.06
CA GLY A 46 -8.84 -0.02 3.30
C GLY A 46 -9.04 1.27 4.13
N VAL A 47 -9.24 1.17 5.45
CA VAL A 47 -9.51 2.32 6.31
C VAL A 47 -8.55 2.34 7.49
N ASN A 48 -7.48 3.13 7.37
CA ASN A 48 -6.52 3.32 8.46
C ASN A 48 -6.69 4.73 9.07
N SER A 49 -7.79 4.93 9.81
CA SER A 49 -8.13 6.21 10.43
C SER A 49 -7.54 6.30 11.85
N ARG A 50 -6.83 7.41 12.14
CA ARG A 50 -6.35 7.72 13.49
C ARG A 50 -7.47 7.70 14.52
N GLU A 51 -8.60 8.31 14.20
CA GLU A 51 -9.78 8.41 15.10
C GLU A 51 -10.30 7.03 15.45
N LYS A 52 -10.41 6.15 14.47
CA LYS A 52 -10.88 4.78 14.67
C LYS A 52 -9.91 3.99 15.56
N ILE A 53 -8.61 4.11 15.35
CA ILE A 53 -7.60 3.45 16.20
C ILE A 53 -7.69 3.99 17.63
N LEU A 54 -7.79 5.31 17.83
CA LEU A 54 -7.92 5.92 19.15
C LEU A 54 -9.20 5.47 19.85
N HIS A 55 -10.31 5.29 19.12
CA HIS A 55 -11.54 4.71 19.68
C HIS A 55 -11.30 3.30 20.23
N TYR A 56 -10.54 2.44 19.54
CA TYR A 56 -10.21 1.11 20.06
C TYR A 56 -9.24 1.18 21.24
N LEU A 57 -8.24 2.06 21.19
CA LEU A 57 -7.30 2.27 22.29
C LEU A 57 -7.95 2.77 23.57
N SER A 58 -9.11 3.44 23.49
CA SER A 58 -9.89 3.82 24.69
C SER A 58 -10.43 2.64 25.50
N ARG A 59 -10.41 1.41 24.95
CA ARG A 59 -10.74 0.17 25.66
C ARG A 59 -9.58 -0.36 26.50
N SER A 60 -8.37 0.20 26.35
CA SER A 60 -7.20 -0.17 27.16
C SER A 60 -7.42 0.26 28.64
N LYS A 61 -6.89 -0.53 29.57
CA LYS A 61 -6.87 -0.17 31.00
C LYS A 61 -5.89 0.96 31.29
N GLU A 62 -4.93 1.18 30.40
CA GLU A 62 -3.92 2.24 30.49
C GLU A 62 -4.24 3.37 29.51
N SER A 63 -3.83 4.59 29.84
CA SER A 63 -3.95 5.71 28.92
C SER A 63 -2.89 5.57 27.82
N VAL A 64 -3.33 5.28 26.59
CA VAL A 64 -2.43 5.09 25.43
C VAL A 64 -2.51 6.29 24.51
N SER A 65 -1.42 7.03 24.38
CA SER A 65 -1.32 8.15 23.43
C SER A 65 -1.12 7.65 21.98
N TRP A 66 -1.41 8.54 21.01
CA TRP A 66 -1.14 8.26 19.61
C TRP A 66 0.34 7.98 19.33
N GLU A 67 1.24 8.70 19.99
CA GLU A 67 2.69 8.54 19.88
C GLU A 67 3.15 7.18 20.41
N MET A 68 2.60 6.72 21.53
CA MET A 68 2.85 5.38 22.08
C MET A 68 2.41 4.30 21.08
N TYR A 69 1.20 4.42 20.51
CA TYR A 69 0.72 3.51 19.49
C TYR A 69 1.64 3.48 18.26
N GLN A 70 2.01 4.65 17.71
CA GLN A 70 2.88 4.74 16.54
C GLN A 70 4.25 4.11 16.78
N LYS A 71 4.83 4.33 17.97
CA LYS A 71 6.11 3.72 18.36
C LYS A 71 5.96 2.20 18.38
N ARG A 72 4.97 1.68 19.08
CA ARG A 72 4.72 0.23 19.18
C ARG A 72 4.43 -0.39 17.82
N ARG A 73 3.64 0.29 16.98
CA ARG A 73 3.33 -0.19 15.62
C ARG A 73 4.59 -0.36 14.74
N LYS A 74 5.57 0.54 14.88
CA LYS A 74 6.86 0.41 14.19
C LYS A 74 7.67 -0.78 14.69
N GLU A 75 7.62 -1.07 15.99
CA GLU A 75 8.34 -2.19 16.60
C GLU A 75 7.78 -3.56 16.17
N MET A 76 6.49 -3.64 15.84
CA MET A 76 5.84 -4.88 15.42
C MET A 76 6.25 -5.36 14.03
N GLY A 77 6.85 -4.51 13.21
CA GLY A 77 7.28 -4.84 11.86
C GLY A 77 6.55 -4.05 10.77
N ASN A 78 6.87 -4.37 9.53
CA ASN A 78 6.37 -3.67 8.37
C ASN A 78 5.87 -4.64 7.30
N THR A 79 4.69 -4.40 6.78
CA THR A 79 4.05 -5.22 5.73
C THR A 79 4.93 -5.37 4.50
N TYR A 80 5.58 -4.30 4.07
CA TYR A 80 6.40 -4.27 2.86
C TYR A 80 7.78 -4.94 3.01
N GLU A 81 8.19 -5.19 4.25
CA GLU A 81 9.43 -5.88 4.61
C GLU A 81 9.16 -7.35 5.01
N ASN A 82 7.90 -7.80 4.96
CA ASN A 82 7.50 -9.14 5.31
C ASN A 82 7.72 -10.12 4.14
N ASP A 83 8.32 -11.26 4.41
CA ASP A 83 8.60 -12.29 3.40
C ASP A 83 7.34 -13.00 2.88
N ALA A 84 6.21 -12.85 3.58
CA ALA A 84 4.92 -13.43 3.16
C ALA A 84 4.21 -12.62 2.08
N ILE A 85 4.71 -11.42 1.70
CA ILE A 85 4.11 -10.68 0.60
C ILE A 85 4.35 -11.41 -0.73
N CYS A 86 3.31 -11.50 -1.53
CA CYS A 86 3.39 -12.09 -2.87
C CYS A 86 2.54 -11.29 -3.86
N PRO A 87 2.88 -11.33 -5.15
CA PRO A 87 2.07 -10.70 -6.20
C PRO A 87 0.64 -11.27 -6.22
N MET A 88 -0.32 -10.43 -6.61
CA MET A 88 -1.69 -10.88 -6.86
C MET A 88 -1.71 -11.94 -7.96
N PRO A 89 -2.59 -12.95 -7.86
CA PRO A 89 -2.75 -13.97 -8.90
C PRO A 89 -3.07 -13.35 -10.27
N GLY A 90 -2.48 -13.89 -11.34
CA GLY A 90 -2.69 -13.43 -12.71
C GLY A 90 -1.87 -12.19 -13.09
N LEU A 91 -1.10 -11.63 -12.18
CA LEU A 91 -0.36 -10.39 -12.44
C LEU A 91 0.81 -10.60 -13.43
N GLN A 92 1.49 -11.74 -13.35
CA GLN A 92 2.59 -12.06 -14.26
C GLN A 92 2.07 -12.24 -15.69
N GLU A 93 0.95 -12.93 -15.86
CA GLU A 93 0.27 -13.11 -17.14
C GLU A 93 -0.20 -11.78 -17.72
N LEU A 94 -0.72 -10.89 -16.88
CA LEU A 94 -1.10 -9.53 -17.30
C LEU A 94 0.10 -8.74 -17.81
N PHE A 95 1.22 -8.75 -17.10
CA PHE A 95 2.43 -8.05 -17.55
C PHE A 95 3.01 -8.65 -18.83
N GLN A 96 2.99 -9.97 -18.98
CA GLN A 96 3.39 -10.63 -20.23
C GLN A 96 2.48 -10.19 -21.38
N TRP A 97 1.16 -10.19 -21.18
CA TRP A 97 0.19 -9.70 -22.16
C TRP A 97 0.42 -8.23 -22.55
N MET A 98 0.77 -7.38 -21.57
CA MET A 98 1.12 -5.98 -21.81
C MET A 98 2.38 -5.84 -22.65
N LYS A 99 3.42 -6.62 -22.33
CA LYS A 99 4.70 -6.63 -23.08
C LYS A 99 4.51 -6.99 -24.53
N GLU A 100 3.73 -8.03 -24.84
CA GLU A 100 3.41 -8.45 -26.20
C GLU A 100 2.69 -7.36 -27.02
N ARG A 101 2.06 -6.40 -26.34
CA ARG A 101 1.31 -5.29 -26.97
C ARG A 101 2.02 -3.95 -26.88
N ASN A 102 3.27 -3.96 -26.42
CA ASN A 102 4.08 -2.76 -26.20
C ASN A 102 3.38 -1.73 -25.29
N LEU A 103 2.60 -2.21 -24.29
CA LEU A 103 1.98 -1.36 -23.29
C LEU A 103 2.97 -1.13 -22.14
N LYS A 104 3.11 0.13 -21.71
CA LYS A 104 3.92 0.50 -20.55
C LYS A 104 3.10 0.36 -19.25
N ALA A 105 3.75 -0.05 -18.17
CA ALA A 105 3.17 -0.02 -16.83
C ALA A 105 3.74 1.14 -16.04
N GLY A 106 2.89 1.87 -15.32
CA GLY A 106 3.28 2.81 -14.29
C GLY A 106 2.67 2.43 -12.95
N LEU A 107 3.38 2.67 -11.86
CA LEU A 107 2.89 2.47 -10.50
C LEU A 107 2.61 3.82 -9.86
N VAL A 108 1.42 3.98 -9.25
CA VAL A 108 1.04 5.17 -8.49
C VAL A 108 0.45 4.75 -7.15
N THR A 109 1.13 5.07 -6.05
CA THR A 109 0.71 4.67 -4.71
C THR A 109 0.79 5.81 -3.72
N SER A 110 0.01 5.76 -2.63
CA SER A 110 0.11 6.69 -1.50
C SER A 110 1.21 6.30 -0.50
N THR A 111 1.77 5.10 -0.63
CA THR A 111 2.86 4.59 0.22
C THR A 111 4.19 5.25 -0.18
N SER A 112 5.11 5.40 0.79
CA SER A 112 6.41 6.03 0.54
C SER A 112 7.34 5.15 -0.28
N ALA A 113 8.27 5.78 -1.01
CA ALA A 113 9.21 5.13 -1.91
C ALA A 113 10.05 4.05 -1.23
N LYS A 114 10.52 4.32 0.00
CA LYS A 114 11.30 3.34 0.78
C LYS A 114 10.61 1.98 0.85
N TYR A 115 9.32 1.97 1.19
CA TYR A 115 8.57 0.72 1.37
C TYR A 115 8.22 0.06 0.04
N ILE A 116 7.83 0.85 -0.95
CA ILE A 116 7.46 0.32 -2.27
C ILE A 116 8.64 -0.33 -2.97
N ILE A 117 9.81 0.33 -2.98
CA ILE A 117 11.02 -0.24 -3.61
C ILE A 117 11.46 -1.51 -2.89
N THR A 118 11.39 -1.53 -1.55
CA THR A 118 11.69 -2.75 -0.78
C THR A 118 10.76 -3.90 -1.17
N ALA A 119 9.44 -3.64 -1.21
CA ALA A 119 8.45 -4.66 -1.57
C ALA A 119 8.62 -5.16 -3.01
N LEU A 120 8.77 -4.24 -3.98
CA LEU A 120 8.95 -4.59 -5.39
C LEU A 120 10.21 -5.44 -5.62
N ASN A 121 11.33 -5.12 -4.95
CA ASN A 121 12.55 -5.91 -5.02
C ASN A 121 12.35 -7.33 -4.44
N ARG A 122 11.64 -7.46 -3.31
CA ARG A 122 11.32 -8.77 -2.71
C ARG A 122 10.50 -9.65 -3.64
N ILE A 123 9.46 -9.09 -4.26
CA ILE A 123 8.60 -9.84 -5.21
C ILE A 123 9.17 -9.89 -6.63
N LYS A 124 10.36 -9.31 -6.87
CA LYS A 124 11.07 -9.28 -8.17
C LYS A 124 10.24 -8.65 -9.30
N MET A 125 9.56 -7.55 -8.99
CA MET A 125 8.67 -6.89 -9.94
C MET A 125 9.05 -5.44 -10.27
N THR A 126 10.20 -4.96 -9.82
CA THR A 126 10.66 -3.59 -10.09
C THR A 126 10.75 -3.30 -11.60
N ASP A 127 11.29 -4.22 -12.38
CA ASP A 127 11.56 -4.04 -13.82
C ASP A 127 10.29 -4.05 -14.69
N TYR A 128 9.14 -4.40 -14.13
CA TYR A 128 7.88 -4.34 -14.87
C TYR A 128 7.36 -2.91 -15.04
N PHE A 129 7.80 -1.97 -14.20
CA PHE A 129 7.29 -0.60 -14.20
C PHE A 129 8.26 0.36 -14.87
N SER A 130 7.78 1.05 -15.91
CA SER A 130 8.53 2.14 -16.58
C SER A 130 8.62 3.39 -15.69
N VAL A 131 7.64 3.58 -14.81
CA VAL A 131 7.55 4.71 -13.87
C VAL A 131 6.96 4.24 -12.55
N ILE A 132 7.53 4.73 -11.45
CA ILE A 132 7.02 4.53 -10.09
C ILE A 132 6.86 5.88 -9.43
N VAL A 133 5.64 6.23 -9.01
CA VAL A 133 5.31 7.46 -8.29
C VAL A 133 4.73 7.09 -6.93
N CYS A 134 5.46 7.47 -5.88
CA CYS A 134 5.13 7.18 -4.49
C CYS A 134 4.56 8.39 -3.76
N GLY A 135 3.88 8.16 -2.63
CA GLY A 135 3.18 9.21 -1.90
C GLY A 135 4.07 10.33 -1.37
N ASP A 136 5.34 10.08 -1.14
CA ASP A 136 6.35 11.07 -0.74
C ASP A 136 6.97 11.84 -1.92
N MET A 137 6.58 11.52 -3.16
CA MET A 137 6.96 12.23 -4.38
C MET A 137 5.90 13.24 -4.83
N CYS A 138 4.79 13.37 -4.11
CA CYS A 138 3.65 14.22 -4.45
C CYS A 138 3.33 15.20 -3.32
N GLU A 139 2.92 16.42 -3.66
CA GLU A 139 2.46 17.39 -2.67
C GLU A 139 1.14 16.92 -2.03
N LYS A 140 0.22 16.43 -2.85
CA LYS A 140 -1.07 15.90 -2.42
C LYS A 140 -1.17 14.42 -2.79
N ARG A 141 -1.51 13.59 -1.80
CA ARG A 141 -1.73 12.15 -1.99
C ARG A 141 -3.16 11.88 -2.48
N LYS A 142 -3.43 10.65 -2.91
CA LYS A 142 -4.80 10.19 -3.21
C LYS A 142 -5.76 10.59 -2.08
N PRO A 143 -6.94 11.12 -2.38
CA PRO A 143 -7.66 11.07 -3.66
C PRO A 143 -7.30 12.18 -4.67
N TYR A 144 -6.34 13.03 -4.41
CA TYR A 144 -5.89 14.03 -5.37
C TYR A 144 -5.19 13.39 -6.57
N PRO A 145 -5.29 13.98 -7.77
CA PRO A 145 -4.79 13.38 -9.01
C PRO A 145 -3.28 13.53 -9.22
N ASP A 146 -2.57 14.23 -8.35
CA ASP A 146 -1.17 14.64 -8.49
C ASP A 146 -0.26 13.49 -8.90
N GLY A 147 -0.35 12.34 -8.22
CA GLY A 147 0.47 11.16 -8.53
C GLY A 147 0.20 10.60 -9.93
N TYR A 148 -1.07 10.57 -10.35
CA TYR A 148 -1.44 10.10 -11.68
C TYR A 148 -0.97 11.07 -12.76
N LEU A 149 -1.13 12.37 -12.56
CA LEU A 149 -0.67 13.39 -13.50
C LEU A 149 0.84 13.34 -13.67
N LYS A 150 1.58 13.18 -12.55
CA LYS A 150 3.03 13.02 -12.57
C LYS A 150 3.46 11.77 -13.33
N ALA A 151 2.80 10.64 -13.09
CA ALA A 151 3.10 9.39 -13.79
C ALA A 151 2.85 9.50 -15.31
N ILE A 152 1.73 10.14 -15.72
CA ILE A 152 1.41 10.41 -17.12
C ILE A 152 2.49 11.28 -17.77
N GLN A 153 2.92 12.34 -17.10
CA GLN A 153 3.98 13.23 -17.58
C GLN A 153 5.30 12.47 -17.78
N LEU A 154 5.69 11.65 -16.81
CA LEU A 154 6.92 10.85 -16.87
C LEU A 154 6.88 9.76 -17.95
N LEU A 155 5.72 9.18 -18.21
CA LEU A 155 5.52 8.21 -19.30
C LEU A 155 5.49 8.88 -20.67
N GLN A 156 5.52 10.21 -20.75
CA GLN A 156 5.33 10.99 -21.98
C GLN A 156 4.05 10.57 -22.73
N ALA A 157 3.02 10.28 -21.95
CA ALA A 157 1.74 9.87 -22.46
C ALA A 157 0.88 11.09 -22.77
N GLU A 158 0.18 11.08 -23.90
CA GLU A 158 -0.82 12.09 -24.21
C GLU A 158 -2.01 11.92 -23.25
N LYS A 159 -2.51 13.02 -22.74
CA LYS A 159 -3.78 13.04 -21.98
C LYS A 159 -4.91 12.78 -22.95
N ASP A 160 -5.66 11.72 -22.74
CA ASP A 160 -6.97 11.51 -23.37
C ASP A 160 -8.03 12.27 -22.59
#